data_a06856de2eee0b8fe242d7ad399377e5
#
_entry.id   a06856de2eee0b8fe242d7ad399377e5
#
_cell.length_a   1.000
_cell.length_b   1.000
_cell.length_c   1.000
_cell.angle_alpha   90.00
_cell.angle_beta   90.00
_cell.angle_gamma   90.00
#
_symmetry.space_group_name_H-M   'P 1'
#
loop_
_entity.id
_entity.type
_entity.pdbx_description
1 polymer ?
#
loop_
_entity_poly.entity_id
_entity_poly.type
_entity_poly.pdbx_seq_one_letter_code
_entity_poly.pdbx_strand_id
1 'polypeptide(L)'
;MNIGESNRVYVESSHANNTGVAKFINDCLYDTKTPSQLENPNCRTTINGFPIELYVNGEYLGVYNFNYDRYSYKPYGYDYVKNPNMLVYEINSNSNTSAGAFYKYGDNAESSANVTELEYYKRDFNLIYGNRTTDSDTYSEIKELVNWVSASSQDLFRETISEHFNKEYLFRYYLMVLFIGAVD
;
A
#
# COMPACT_ATOMS: atom_id res chain seq x y z
N MET A 1 -5.62 -6.48 23.51
CA MET A 1 -4.36 -6.25 22.81
C MET A 1 -4.17 -7.42 21.85
N ASN A 2 -4.40 -7.20 20.56
CA ASN A 2 -4.29 -8.28 19.59
C ASN A 2 -2.84 -8.27 19.10
N ILE A 3 -2.03 -9.18 19.61
CA ILE A 3 -0.67 -9.39 19.11
C ILE A 3 -0.87 -10.20 17.83
N GLY A 4 -0.93 -9.48 16.70
CA GLY A 4 -1.17 -10.09 15.40
C GLY A 4 -0.21 -11.22 15.11
N GLU A 5 -0.69 -12.24 14.42
CA GLU A 5 0.02 -13.45 14.00
C GLU A 5 1.14 -13.19 12.95
N SER A 6 1.94 -12.16 13.13
CA SER A 6 3.16 -12.03 12.35
C SER A 6 4.28 -12.77 13.08
N ASN A 7 4.46 -14.04 12.76
CA ASN A 7 5.57 -14.87 13.22
C ASN A 7 6.95 -14.42 12.69
N ARG A 8 7.06 -13.22 12.15
CA ARG A 8 8.33 -12.65 11.71
C ARG A 8 8.80 -11.62 12.72
N VAL A 9 9.59 -12.07 13.67
CA VAL A 9 10.38 -11.18 14.50
C VAL A 9 11.52 -10.64 13.64
N TYR A 10 11.35 -9.46 13.08
CA TYR A 10 12.47 -8.75 12.50
C TYR A 10 13.33 -8.23 13.65
N VAL A 11 14.46 -8.87 13.88
CA VAL A 11 15.46 -8.40 14.81
C VAL A 11 16.24 -7.28 14.13
N GLU A 12 15.76 -6.09 14.29
CA GLU A 12 16.43 -4.88 13.82
C GLU A 12 17.08 -4.21 15.04
N SER A 13 18.39 -3.99 14.95
CA SER A 13 19.20 -3.58 16.09
C SER A 13 18.91 -2.17 16.62
N SER A 14 18.36 -1.28 15.79
CA SER A 14 18.00 0.09 16.21
C SER A 14 16.60 0.18 16.82
N HIS A 15 15.74 -0.81 16.59
CA HIS A 15 14.32 -0.79 16.94
C HIS A 15 13.53 0.42 16.40
N ALA A 16 14.08 1.14 15.43
CA ALA A 16 13.57 2.42 14.97
C ALA A 16 13.27 2.48 13.46
N ASN A 17 13.62 1.47 12.67
CA ASN A 17 13.47 1.54 11.22
C ASN A 17 12.04 1.91 10.82
N ASN A 18 11.03 1.20 11.31
CA ASN A 18 9.65 1.50 10.96
C ASN A 18 9.18 2.86 11.47
N THR A 19 9.45 3.18 12.75
CA THR A 19 9.00 4.44 13.37
C THR A 19 9.80 5.63 12.88
N GLY A 20 11.12 5.48 12.71
CA GLY A 20 12.01 6.52 12.21
C GLY A 20 11.73 6.89 10.76
N VAL A 21 11.61 5.88 9.90
CA VAL A 21 11.26 6.07 8.48
C VAL A 21 9.86 6.67 8.34
N ALA A 22 8.87 6.17 9.09
CA ALA A 22 7.52 6.71 9.07
C ALA A 22 7.49 8.19 9.50
N LYS A 23 8.22 8.55 10.55
CA LYS A 23 8.34 9.95 10.98
C LYS A 23 9.00 10.81 9.90
N PHE A 24 10.09 10.35 9.33
CA PHE A 24 10.79 11.06 8.26
C PHE A 24 9.88 11.27 7.04
N ILE A 25 9.14 10.24 6.60
CA ILE A 25 8.18 10.36 5.50
C ILE A 25 7.09 11.39 5.85
N ASN A 26 6.53 11.34 7.05
CA ASN A 26 5.51 12.32 7.48
C ASN A 26 6.04 13.76 7.46
N ASP A 27 7.27 13.97 7.91
CA ASP A 27 7.90 15.29 7.92
C ASP A 27 8.19 15.78 6.49
N CYS A 28 8.62 14.90 5.59
CA CYS A 28 8.85 15.22 4.16
C CYS A 28 7.58 15.45 3.36
N LEU A 29 6.48 14.77 3.72
CA LEU A 29 5.19 14.89 3.06
C LEU A 29 4.25 15.88 3.77
N TYR A 30 4.76 16.65 4.71
CA TYR A 30 3.95 17.56 5.54
C TYR A 30 3.06 18.49 4.72
N ASP A 31 3.57 19.04 3.63
CA ASP A 31 2.84 19.95 2.74
C ASP A 31 1.99 19.22 1.69
N THR A 32 2.10 17.90 1.57
CA THR A 32 1.38 17.11 0.59
C THR A 32 0.32 16.28 1.30
N LYS A 33 -0.93 16.64 1.09
CA LYS A 33 -2.05 15.94 1.70
C LYS A 33 -2.59 14.87 0.78
N THR A 34 -2.85 13.68 1.34
CA THR A 34 -3.61 12.65 0.66
C THR A 34 -5.08 13.08 0.50
N PRO A 35 -5.84 12.47 -0.43
CA PRO A 35 -7.28 12.72 -0.51
C PRO A 35 -8.00 12.57 0.84
N SER A 36 -7.67 11.54 1.61
CA SER A 36 -8.22 11.34 2.95
C SER A 36 -7.89 12.47 3.92
N GLN A 37 -6.69 13.06 3.82
CA GLN A 37 -6.29 14.20 4.66
C GLN A 37 -6.90 15.53 4.21
N LEU A 38 -7.29 15.65 2.95
CA LEU A 38 -8.06 16.81 2.49
C LEU A 38 -9.46 16.83 3.11
N GLU A 39 -10.06 15.65 3.29
CA GLU A 39 -11.36 15.50 3.93
C GLU A 39 -11.26 15.53 5.46
N ASN A 40 -10.21 14.89 6.02
CA ASN A 40 -9.96 14.84 7.45
C ASN A 40 -8.47 15.03 7.75
N PRO A 41 -8.03 16.25 8.14
CA PRO A 41 -6.61 16.57 8.40
C PRO A 41 -5.94 15.71 9.49
N ASN A 42 -6.73 15.02 10.31
CA ASN A 42 -6.19 14.14 11.36
C ASN A 42 -5.87 12.73 10.85
N CYS A 43 -6.18 12.43 9.59
CA CYS A 43 -5.80 11.15 8.99
C CYS A 43 -4.28 11.03 8.85
N ARG A 44 -3.80 9.81 9.02
CA ARG A 44 -2.38 9.49 8.92
C ARG A 44 -2.04 9.04 7.50
N THR A 45 -0.80 9.27 7.09
CA THR A 45 -0.28 8.83 5.78
C THR A 45 0.61 7.61 5.90
N THR A 46 1.13 7.35 7.11
CA THR A 46 2.07 6.26 7.35
C THR A 46 1.72 5.52 8.64
N ILE A 47 2.28 4.32 8.80
CA ILE A 47 2.31 3.64 10.10
C ILE A 47 2.98 4.60 11.09
N ASN A 48 2.37 4.81 12.22
CA ASN A 48 2.91 5.64 13.28
C ASN A 48 3.04 4.79 14.55
N GLY A 49 4.13 5.03 15.27
CA GLY A 49 4.41 4.30 16.48
C GLY A 49 5.47 4.98 17.34
N PHE A 50 5.79 4.34 18.44
CA PHE A 50 6.81 4.79 19.37
C PHE A 50 7.43 3.58 20.09
N PRO A 51 8.68 3.69 20.56
CA PRO A 51 9.30 2.65 21.35
C PRO A 51 8.64 2.52 22.71
N ILE A 52 8.51 1.30 23.20
CA ILE A 52 7.99 0.96 24.50
C ILE A 52 8.92 -0.01 25.22
N GLU A 53 8.99 0.08 26.53
CA GLU A 53 9.56 -0.96 27.38
C GLU A 53 8.49 -1.99 27.69
N LEU A 54 8.77 -3.26 27.42
CA LEU A 54 7.82 -4.35 27.64
C LEU A 54 8.17 -5.10 28.92
N TYR A 55 7.20 -5.16 29.83
CA TYR A 55 7.24 -5.99 31.03
C TYR A 55 6.09 -6.99 31.00
N VAL A 56 6.39 -8.26 31.28
CA VAL A 56 5.39 -9.31 31.43
C VAL A 56 5.55 -9.94 32.80
N ASN A 57 4.51 -9.93 33.64
CA ASN A 57 4.53 -10.42 35.03
C ASN A 57 5.66 -9.79 35.88
N GLY A 58 6.04 -8.55 35.54
CA GLY A 58 7.12 -7.84 36.27
C GLY A 58 8.53 -8.11 35.73
N GLU A 59 8.69 -9.01 34.76
CA GLU A 59 9.96 -9.28 34.09
C GLU A 59 10.14 -8.39 32.86
N TYR A 60 11.29 -7.72 32.78
CA TYR A 60 11.64 -6.88 31.64
C TYR A 60 12.04 -7.73 30.43
N LEU A 61 11.35 -7.59 29.32
CA LEU A 61 11.57 -8.36 28.11
C LEU A 61 12.32 -7.58 27.02
N GLY A 62 12.52 -6.27 27.18
CA GLY A 62 13.26 -5.46 26.22
C GLY A 62 12.48 -4.25 25.71
N VAL A 63 13.07 -3.57 24.74
CA VAL A 63 12.45 -2.46 24.02
C VAL A 63 11.78 -2.96 22.75
N TYR A 64 10.54 -2.56 22.54
CA TYR A 64 9.72 -2.92 21.38
C TYR A 64 9.13 -1.66 20.74
N ASN A 65 8.70 -1.77 19.50
CA ASN A 65 7.93 -0.72 18.86
C ASN A 65 6.44 -1.01 18.97
N PHE A 66 5.70 -0.04 19.49
CA PHE A 66 4.24 -0.03 19.39
C PHE A 66 3.86 0.71 18.11
N ASN A 67 3.26 0.01 17.15
CA ASN A 67 2.83 0.58 15.89
C ASN A 67 1.32 0.43 15.72
N TYR A 68 0.70 1.39 15.02
CA TYR A 68 -0.63 1.15 14.50
C TYR A 68 -0.58 0.06 13.44
N ASP A 69 -1.53 -0.86 13.53
CA ASP A 69 -1.70 -1.89 12.53
C ASP A 69 -2.08 -1.25 11.17
N ARG A 70 -1.42 -1.70 10.09
CA ARG A 70 -1.72 -1.27 8.72
C ARG A 70 -3.15 -1.57 8.29
N TYR A 71 -3.80 -2.55 8.90
CA TYR A 71 -5.21 -2.91 8.68
C TYR A 71 -6.18 -2.16 9.58
N SER A 72 -5.72 -1.24 10.40
CA SER A 72 -6.56 -0.32 11.16
C SER A 72 -6.95 0.87 10.29
N TYR A 73 -7.91 0.68 9.41
CA TYR A 73 -8.27 1.60 8.32
C TYR A 73 -8.67 3.01 8.76
N LYS A 74 -9.35 3.16 9.90
CA LYS A 74 -9.83 4.45 10.39
C LYS A 74 -8.74 5.52 10.59
N PRO A 75 -7.57 5.22 11.19
CA PRO A 75 -6.48 6.19 11.32
C PRO A 75 -5.98 6.74 9.98
N TYR A 76 -6.15 5.97 8.90
CA TYR A 76 -5.76 6.37 7.55
C TYR A 76 -6.89 7.03 6.75
N GLY A 77 -8.04 7.25 7.38
CA GLY A 77 -9.19 7.89 6.74
C GLY A 77 -9.99 7.01 5.80
N TYR A 78 -9.77 5.70 5.83
CA TYR A 78 -10.56 4.78 5.02
C TYR A 78 -11.91 4.55 5.69
N ASP A 79 -12.97 5.03 5.05
CA ASP A 79 -14.34 4.91 5.54
C ASP A 79 -15.29 4.68 4.36
N TYR A 80 -15.56 3.41 4.04
CA TYR A 80 -16.44 3.05 2.93
C TYR A 80 -17.93 3.40 3.21
N VAL A 81 -18.30 3.68 4.46
CA VAL A 81 -19.65 4.15 4.79
C VAL A 81 -19.85 5.57 4.28
N LYS A 82 -18.81 6.40 4.40
CA LYS A 82 -18.82 7.77 3.87
C LYS A 82 -18.50 7.82 2.38
N ASN A 83 -17.61 6.96 1.93
CA ASN A 83 -17.20 6.85 0.55
C ASN A 83 -17.34 5.41 0.05
N PRO A 84 -18.52 5.02 -0.43
CA PRO A 84 -18.80 3.63 -0.86
C PRO A 84 -17.99 3.18 -2.10
N ASN A 85 -17.40 4.13 -2.82
CA ASN A 85 -16.53 3.83 -3.97
C ASN A 85 -15.07 3.65 -3.58
N MET A 86 -14.72 3.83 -2.31
CA MET A 86 -13.34 3.65 -1.85
C MET A 86 -12.97 2.17 -1.86
N LEU A 87 -11.91 1.87 -2.58
CA LEU A 87 -11.26 0.56 -2.61
C LEU A 87 -9.78 0.73 -2.31
N VAL A 88 -9.22 -0.16 -1.50
CA VAL A 88 -7.80 -0.17 -1.19
C VAL A 88 -7.22 -1.51 -1.57
N TYR A 89 -6.24 -1.49 -2.46
CA TYR A 89 -5.53 -2.67 -2.90
C TYR A 89 -4.10 -2.67 -2.37
N GLU A 90 -3.66 -3.83 -1.99
CA GLU A 90 -2.25 -4.13 -1.73
C GLU A 90 -1.68 -4.84 -2.96
N ILE A 91 -0.60 -4.31 -3.50
CA ILE A 91 0.12 -5.00 -4.58
C ILE A 91 0.90 -6.14 -3.94
N ASN A 92 0.64 -7.36 -4.41
CA ASN A 92 1.29 -8.55 -3.91
C ASN A 92 2.56 -8.82 -4.74
N SER A 93 3.72 -8.71 -4.10
CA SER A 93 5.02 -8.95 -4.74
C SER A 93 5.32 -10.44 -4.99
N ASN A 94 4.41 -11.33 -4.60
CA ASN A 94 4.58 -12.78 -4.78
C ASN A 94 4.27 -13.28 -6.20
N SER A 95 4.03 -12.40 -7.16
CA SER A 95 4.02 -12.84 -8.54
C SER A 95 5.44 -13.30 -8.91
N ASN A 96 5.65 -14.59 -8.93
CA ASN A 96 6.90 -15.25 -9.37
C ASN A 96 7.22 -14.98 -10.86
N THR A 97 6.59 -13.98 -11.44
CA THR A 97 6.80 -13.60 -12.82
C THR A 97 7.63 -12.33 -12.85
N SER A 98 8.66 -12.33 -13.67
CA SER A 98 9.48 -11.17 -14.00
C SER A 98 8.66 -10.00 -14.59
N ALA A 99 7.35 -10.18 -14.71
CA ALA A 99 6.44 -9.27 -15.38
C ALA A 99 5.92 -8.14 -14.50
N GLY A 100 5.88 -8.27 -13.19
CA GLY A 100 5.30 -7.27 -12.29
C GLY A 100 3.76 -7.14 -12.42
N ALA A 101 3.17 -6.41 -11.48
CA ALA A 101 1.71 -6.32 -11.32
C ALA A 101 0.99 -5.57 -12.46
N PHE A 102 1.68 -4.78 -13.25
CA PHE A 102 1.08 -3.95 -14.29
C PHE A 102 1.14 -4.54 -15.70
N TYR A 103 1.31 -5.85 -15.84
CA TYR A 103 1.18 -6.53 -17.12
C TYR A 103 -0.27 -6.92 -17.39
N LYS A 104 -0.70 -6.67 -18.60
CA LYS A 104 -2.04 -7.03 -19.04
C LYS A 104 -2.20 -8.55 -19.14
N TYR A 105 -3.39 -9.04 -18.77
CA TYR A 105 -3.74 -10.45 -19.00
C TYR A 105 -3.59 -10.83 -20.47
N GLY A 106 -2.85 -11.90 -20.73
CA GLY A 106 -2.57 -12.40 -22.08
C GLY A 106 -1.27 -11.89 -22.71
N ASP A 107 -0.69 -10.78 -22.23
CA ASP A 107 0.59 -10.28 -22.76
C ASP A 107 1.78 -11.17 -22.31
N ASN A 108 1.64 -11.84 -21.18
CA ASN A 108 2.57 -12.86 -20.72
C ASN A 108 1.88 -14.22 -20.67
N ALA A 109 2.18 -15.07 -21.64
CA ALA A 109 1.54 -16.39 -21.79
C ALA A 109 1.79 -17.31 -20.58
N GLU A 110 2.96 -17.24 -19.92
CA GLU A 110 3.27 -18.06 -18.77
C GLU A 110 2.46 -17.64 -17.54
N SER A 111 2.32 -16.34 -17.31
CA SER A 111 1.63 -15.83 -16.13
C SER A 111 0.10 -15.88 -16.25
N SER A 112 -0.43 -15.91 -17.47
CA SER A 112 -1.88 -16.04 -17.74
C SER A 112 -2.32 -17.47 -18.07
N ALA A 113 -1.40 -18.41 -18.17
CA ALA A 113 -1.72 -19.82 -18.46
C ALA A 113 -2.59 -20.43 -17.34
N ASN A 114 -3.68 -21.06 -17.73
CA ASN A 114 -4.58 -21.82 -16.85
C ASN A 114 -5.27 -21.02 -15.73
N VAL A 115 -5.32 -19.70 -15.83
CA VAL A 115 -6.07 -18.84 -14.90
C VAL A 115 -7.07 -17.97 -15.67
N THR A 116 -8.17 -17.61 -15.04
CA THR A 116 -9.09 -16.61 -15.59
C THR A 116 -8.49 -15.22 -15.47
N GLU A 117 -8.97 -14.27 -16.26
CA GLU A 117 -8.55 -12.88 -16.18
C GLU A 117 -8.75 -12.31 -14.76
N LEU A 118 -9.86 -12.62 -14.11
CA LEU A 118 -10.14 -12.20 -12.75
C LEU A 118 -9.12 -12.77 -11.74
N GLU A 119 -8.83 -14.05 -11.83
CA GLU A 119 -7.83 -14.69 -10.96
C GLU A 119 -6.42 -14.14 -11.19
N TYR A 120 -6.11 -13.77 -12.43
CA TYR A 120 -4.85 -13.13 -12.77
C TYR A 120 -4.67 -11.80 -12.03
N TYR A 121 -5.66 -10.91 -12.09
CA TYR A 121 -5.58 -9.63 -11.39
C TYR A 121 -5.68 -9.77 -9.86
N LYS A 122 -6.48 -10.70 -9.35
CA LYS A 122 -6.57 -11.01 -7.91
C LYS A 122 -5.24 -11.45 -7.30
N ARG A 123 -4.41 -12.13 -8.07
CA ARG A 123 -3.11 -12.61 -7.61
C ARG A 123 -2.16 -11.46 -7.30
N ASP A 124 -2.16 -10.43 -8.14
CA ASP A 124 -1.24 -9.31 -8.06
C ASP A 124 -1.81 -8.12 -7.28
N PHE A 125 -3.14 -7.99 -7.20
CA PHE A 125 -3.83 -6.94 -6.47
C PHE A 125 -4.80 -7.55 -5.45
N ASN A 126 -4.41 -7.49 -4.19
CA ASN A 126 -5.26 -7.99 -3.11
C ASN A 126 -6.14 -6.85 -2.58
N LEU A 127 -7.47 -6.98 -2.73
CA LEU A 127 -8.40 -6.03 -2.11
C LEU A 127 -8.36 -6.19 -0.60
N ILE A 128 -7.84 -5.19 0.12
CA ILE A 128 -7.73 -5.20 1.58
C ILE A 128 -8.82 -4.38 2.26
N TYR A 129 -9.46 -3.47 1.55
CA TYR A 129 -10.54 -2.65 2.10
C TYR A 129 -11.48 -2.16 1.01
N GLY A 130 -12.78 -2.16 1.30
CA GLY A 130 -13.84 -1.66 0.42
C GLY A 130 -15.10 -2.52 0.50
N ASN A 131 -16.19 -2.01 -0.05
CA ASN A 131 -17.47 -2.70 -0.07
C ASN A 131 -18.00 -2.81 -1.50
N ARG A 132 -17.53 -3.80 -2.24
CA ARG A 132 -18.07 -4.17 -3.55
C ARG A 132 -18.80 -5.51 -3.46
N THR A 133 -19.91 -5.60 -4.14
CA THR A 133 -20.83 -6.76 -4.07
C THR A 133 -20.42 -7.91 -4.97
N THR A 134 -19.65 -7.63 -6.02
CA THR A 134 -19.19 -8.66 -6.97
C THR A 134 -17.70 -8.51 -7.26
N ASP A 135 -17.02 -9.63 -7.42
CA ASP A 135 -15.60 -9.67 -7.74
C ASP A 135 -15.27 -8.96 -9.07
N SER A 136 -16.14 -9.11 -10.08
CA SER A 136 -15.94 -8.49 -11.39
C SER A 136 -15.95 -6.97 -11.30
N ASP A 137 -16.89 -6.40 -10.54
CA ASP A 137 -16.98 -4.94 -10.36
C ASP A 137 -15.80 -4.41 -9.55
N THR A 138 -15.38 -5.19 -8.55
CA THR A 138 -14.23 -4.85 -7.69
C THR A 138 -12.94 -4.70 -8.50
N TYR A 139 -12.71 -5.56 -9.47
CA TYR A 139 -11.46 -5.57 -10.25
C TYR A 139 -11.56 -4.86 -11.61
N SER A 140 -12.69 -4.32 -11.99
CA SER A 140 -12.83 -3.56 -13.25
C SER A 140 -11.88 -2.36 -13.31
N GLU A 141 -11.79 -1.61 -12.23
CA GLU A 141 -10.90 -0.44 -12.13
C GLU A 141 -9.41 -0.83 -12.18
N ILE A 142 -9.05 -1.96 -11.55
CA ILE A 142 -7.68 -2.50 -11.65
C ILE A 142 -7.36 -2.92 -13.08
N LYS A 143 -8.28 -3.59 -13.75
CA LYS A 143 -8.13 -3.98 -15.15
C LYS A 143 -7.94 -2.76 -16.06
N GLU A 144 -8.74 -1.72 -15.88
CA GLU A 144 -8.61 -0.47 -16.62
C GLU A 144 -7.26 0.20 -16.37
N LEU A 145 -6.84 0.29 -15.13
CA LEU A 145 -5.54 0.85 -14.73
C LEU A 145 -4.38 0.06 -15.36
N VAL A 146 -4.39 -1.27 -15.27
CA VAL A 146 -3.34 -2.11 -15.84
C VAL A 146 -3.32 -1.99 -17.37
N ASN A 147 -4.49 -1.98 -18.02
CA ASN A 147 -4.58 -1.80 -19.46
C ASN A 147 -4.03 -0.43 -19.90
N TRP A 148 -4.35 0.63 -19.16
CA TRP A 148 -3.81 1.96 -19.43
C TRP A 148 -2.29 1.99 -19.26
N VAL A 149 -1.73 1.45 -18.19
CA VAL A 149 -0.27 1.39 -17.97
C VAL A 149 0.41 0.60 -19.09
N SER A 150 -0.12 -0.59 -19.43
CA SER A 150 0.49 -1.48 -20.45
C SER A 150 0.41 -0.93 -21.86
N ALA A 151 -0.67 -0.22 -22.21
CA ALA A 151 -0.90 0.27 -23.56
C ALA A 151 -0.39 1.68 -23.81
N SER A 152 -0.04 2.43 -22.77
CA SER A 152 0.37 3.83 -22.92
C SER A 152 1.76 3.93 -23.54
N SER A 153 1.88 4.73 -24.61
CA SER A 153 3.18 5.25 -25.01
C SER A 153 3.74 6.19 -23.93
N GLN A 154 5.03 6.45 -23.96
CA GLN A 154 5.67 7.34 -23.00
C GLN A 154 5.03 8.74 -22.96
N ASP A 155 4.64 9.25 -24.11
CA ASP A 155 4.01 10.58 -24.21
C ASP A 155 2.58 10.54 -23.67
N LEU A 156 1.76 9.55 -24.06
CA LEU A 156 0.42 9.38 -23.55
C LEU A 156 0.42 9.21 -22.00
N PHE A 157 1.35 8.41 -21.47
CA PHE A 157 1.50 8.23 -20.03
C PHE A 157 1.77 9.57 -19.32
N ARG A 158 2.69 10.39 -19.85
CA ARG A 158 3.00 11.71 -19.27
C ARG A 158 1.83 12.67 -19.32
N GLU A 159 1.05 12.65 -20.39
CA GLU A 159 -0.09 13.54 -20.58
C GLU A 159 -1.26 13.17 -19.66
N THR A 160 -1.52 11.87 -19.47
CA THR A 160 -2.73 11.39 -18.80
C THR A 160 -2.51 10.85 -17.37
N ILE A 161 -1.27 10.78 -16.87
CA ILE A 161 -0.98 10.23 -15.53
C ILE A 161 -1.79 10.89 -14.41
N SER A 162 -2.10 12.17 -14.52
CA SER A 162 -2.86 12.91 -13.51
C SER A 162 -4.35 12.55 -13.48
N GLU A 163 -4.85 11.83 -14.49
CA GLU A 163 -6.22 11.29 -14.53
C GLU A 163 -6.35 10.01 -13.71
N HIS A 164 -5.22 9.29 -13.53
CA HIS A 164 -5.17 7.98 -12.86
C HIS A 164 -4.51 8.04 -11.48
N PHE A 165 -3.57 8.96 -11.27
CA PHE A 165 -2.81 9.08 -10.04
C PHE A 165 -2.77 10.51 -9.50
N ASN A 166 -2.69 10.64 -8.18
CA ASN A 166 -2.21 11.87 -7.59
C ASN A 166 -0.70 11.99 -7.88
N LYS A 167 -0.39 12.70 -8.97
CA LYS A 167 0.97 12.82 -9.53
C LYS A 167 1.98 13.39 -8.53
N GLU A 168 1.58 14.39 -7.75
CA GLU A 168 2.47 15.01 -6.76
C GLU A 168 2.83 14.03 -5.65
N TYR A 169 1.82 13.31 -5.13
CA TYR A 169 2.03 12.32 -4.08
C TYR A 169 2.88 11.14 -4.59
N LEU A 170 2.59 10.64 -5.78
CA LEU A 170 3.35 9.57 -6.41
C LEU A 170 4.81 9.95 -6.61
N PHE A 171 5.09 11.17 -7.07
CA PHE A 171 6.45 11.66 -7.28
C PHE A 171 7.21 11.79 -5.97
N ARG A 172 6.60 12.38 -4.94
CA ARG A 172 7.20 12.50 -3.61
C ARG A 172 7.46 11.12 -2.99
N TYR A 173 6.52 10.21 -3.10
CA TYR A 173 6.70 8.83 -2.65
C TYR A 173 7.89 8.15 -3.34
N TYR A 174 7.99 8.29 -4.65
CA TYR A 174 9.11 7.75 -5.43
C TYR A 174 10.47 8.32 -4.97
N LEU A 175 10.55 9.64 -4.80
CA LEU A 175 11.78 10.27 -4.28
C LEU A 175 12.13 9.77 -2.89
N MET A 176 11.14 9.57 -2.03
CA MET A 176 11.34 9.03 -0.68
C MET A 176 11.90 7.61 -0.71
N VAL A 177 11.30 6.73 -1.52
CA VAL A 177 11.78 5.34 -1.71
C VAL A 177 13.24 5.32 -2.16
N LEU A 178 13.61 6.16 -3.12
CA LEU A 178 15.00 6.30 -3.57
C LEU A 178 15.92 6.80 -2.45
N PHE A 179 15.48 7.81 -1.71
CA PHE A 179 16.29 8.44 -0.66
C PHE A 179 16.60 7.50 0.50
N ILE A 180 15.60 6.74 0.96
CA ILE A 180 15.78 5.77 2.06
C ILE A 180 16.37 4.44 1.61
N GLY A 181 16.56 4.25 0.29
CA GLY A 181 17.08 3.00 -0.25
C GLY A 181 16.16 1.81 0.00
N ALA A 182 14.84 2.04 0.04
CA ALA A 182 13.86 0.98 0.17
C ALA A 182 13.78 0.20 -1.15
N VAL A 183 14.77 -0.64 -1.37
CA VAL A 183 14.81 -1.66 -2.44
C VAL A 183 14.55 -2.99 -1.77
N ASP A 184 13.40 -3.57 -2.10
CA ASP A 184 13.03 -4.92 -1.68
C ASP A 184 12.96 -5.82 -2.89
#